data_c632f2d039fbae6db71259032846290d
#
_entry.id   c632f2d039fbae6db71259032846290d
#
_cell.length_a   1.000
_cell.length_b   1.000
_cell.length_c   1.000
_cell.angle_alpha   90.00
_cell.angle_beta   90.00
_cell.angle_gamma   90.00
#
_symmetry.space_group_name_H-M   'P 1'
#
loop_
_entity.id
_entity.type
_entity.pdbx_description
1 polymer ?
#
loop_
_entity_poly.entity_id
_entity_poly.type
_entity_poly.pdbx_seq_one_letter_code
_entity_poly.pdbx_strand_id
1 'polypeptide(L)' 'MEDTTAIYTILKRVRERKEQLKEIIARGIHSFDEYNKTVGEYKGYNIMEQEIQDLQK' A
#
# COMPACT_ATOMS: atom_id res chain seq x y z
N MET A 1 11.94 -18.42 10.30
CA MET A 1 12.26 -17.31 11.17
C MET A 1 12.51 -16.08 10.36
N GLU A 2 13.54 -16.14 9.52
CA GLU A 2 13.85 -15.01 8.68
C GLU A 2 12.68 -14.66 7.78
N ASP A 3 11.96 -15.69 7.33
CA ASP A 3 10.82 -15.45 6.45
C ASP A 3 9.75 -14.61 7.14
N THR A 4 9.50 -14.91 8.42
CA THR A 4 8.51 -14.15 9.17
C THR A 4 8.93 -12.69 9.33
N THR A 5 10.22 -12.47 9.61
CA THR A 5 10.74 -11.13 9.76
C THR A 5 10.66 -10.35 8.44
N ALA A 6 11.02 -11.01 7.33
CA ALA A 6 10.97 -10.37 6.04
C ALA A 6 9.53 -10.00 5.65
N ILE A 7 8.60 -10.90 5.92
CA ILE A 7 7.20 -10.64 5.62
C ILE A 7 6.69 -9.47 6.45
N TYR A 8 7.03 -9.43 7.72
CA TYR A 8 6.63 -8.34 8.59
C TYR A 8 7.17 -6.99 8.09
N THR A 9 8.44 -6.99 7.66
CA THR A 9 9.05 -5.77 7.14
C THR A 9 8.35 -5.29 5.88
N ILE A 10 8.02 -6.23 4.99
CA ILE A 10 7.32 -5.88 3.75
C ILE A 10 5.95 -5.30 4.06
N LEU A 11 5.21 -5.94 4.98
CA LEU A 11 3.90 -5.44 5.38
C LEU A 11 3.99 -4.04 5.95
N LYS A 12 4.98 -3.80 6.78
CA LYS A 12 5.16 -2.48 7.37
C LYS A 12 5.37 -1.42 6.29
N ARG A 13 6.21 -1.73 5.31
CA ARG A 13 6.47 -0.79 4.22
C ARG A 13 5.24 -0.55 3.37
N VAL A 14 4.48 -1.60 3.11
CA VAL A 14 3.25 -1.46 2.34
C VAL A 14 2.27 -0.55 3.08
N ARG A 15 2.12 -0.75 4.38
CA ARG A 15 1.21 0.06 5.18
C ARG A 15 1.66 1.52 5.24
N GLU A 16 2.96 1.75 5.38
CA GLU A 16 3.49 3.11 5.37
C GLU A 16 3.23 3.79 4.04
N ARG A 17 3.43 3.08 2.95
CA ARG A 17 3.17 3.65 1.63
C ARG A 17 1.69 3.97 1.45
N LYS A 18 0.82 3.10 1.94
CA LYS A 18 -0.61 3.36 1.87
C LYS A 18 -0.99 4.63 2.63
N GLU A 19 -0.38 4.85 3.80
CA GLU A 19 -0.66 6.06 4.56
C GLU A 19 -0.20 7.29 3.82
N GLN A 20 0.95 7.22 3.17
CA GLN A 20 1.43 8.34 2.37
C GLN A 20 0.46 8.65 1.23
N LEU A 21 -0.03 7.63 0.56
CA LEU A 21 -0.96 7.81 -0.54
C LEU A 21 -2.28 8.39 -0.06
N LYS A 22 -2.76 7.94 1.11
CA LYS A 22 -3.96 8.49 1.70
C LYS A 22 -3.80 9.97 2.00
N GLU A 23 -2.64 10.37 2.49
CA GLU A 23 -2.39 11.78 2.77
C GLU A 23 -2.37 12.61 1.50
N ILE A 24 -1.79 12.07 0.43
CA ILE A 24 -1.77 12.77 -0.84
C ILE A 24 -3.19 13.00 -1.34
N ILE A 25 -4.03 11.98 -1.25
CA ILE A 25 -5.42 12.09 -1.67
C ILE A 25 -6.16 13.09 -0.79
N ALA A 26 -5.93 13.06 0.51
CA ALA A 26 -6.61 13.94 1.46
C ALA A 26 -6.24 15.40 1.26
N ARG A 27 -4.99 15.67 0.86
CA ARG A 27 -4.55 17.04 0.62
C ARG A 27 -5.11 17.63 -0.65
N GLY A 28 -5.62 16.78 -1.52
CA GLY A 28 -6.18 17.21 -2.79
C GLY A 28 -5.19 17.02 -3.92
N ILE A 29 -5.70 16.48 -5.01
CA ILE A 29 -4.91 16.24 -6.21
C ILE A 29 -5.52 17.08 -7.30
N HIS A 30 -4.70 17.87 -7.98
CA HIS A 30 -5.19 18.84 -8.95
C HIS A 30 -5.45 18.25 -10.34
N SER A 31 -4.87 17.08 -10.62
CA SER A 31 -4.99 16.46 -11.92
C SER A 31 -5.81 15.18 -11.81
N PHE A 32 -6.75 15.00 -12.75
CA PHE A 32 -7.55 13.78 -12.78
C PHE A 32 -6.68 12.55 -13.05
N ASP A 33 -5.71 12.70 -13.96
CA ASP A 33 -4.79 11.60 -14.26
C ASP A 33 -3.98 11.22 -13.02
N GLU A 34 -3.50 12.22 -12.31
CA GLU A 34 -2.72 11.98 -11.11
C GLU A 34 -3.57 11.32 -10.03
N TYR A 35 -4.81 11.75 -9.90
CA TYR A 35 -5.74 11.13 -8.96
C TYR A 35 -5.93 9.65 -9.27
N ASN A 36 -6.21 9.33 -10.53
CA ASN A 36 -6.41 7.96 -10.94
C ASN A 36 -5.17 7.11 -10.69
N LYS A 37 -3.99 7.64 -10.97
CA LYS A 37 -2.74 6.95 -10.73
C LYS A 37 -2.55 6.66 -9.25
N THR A 38 -2.80 7.65 -8.41
CA THR A 38 -2.62 7.50 -6.96
C THR A 38 -3.60 6.49 -6.39
N VAL A 39 -4.85 6.54 -6.81
CA VAL A 39 -5.86 5.58 -6.36
C VAL A 39 -5.49 4.18 -6.83
N GLY A 40 -5.01 4.06 -8.07
CA GLY A 40 -4.59 2.77 -8.59
C GLY A 40 -3.44 2.18 -7.78
N GLU A 41 -2.46 3.00 -7.42
CA GLU A 41 -1.37 2.55 -6.57
C GLU A 41 -1.88 2.09 -5.22
N TYR A 42 -2.80 2.86 -4.63
CA TYR A 42 -3.35 2.51 -3.34
C TYR A 42 -4.06 1.16 -3.39
N LYS A 43 -4.85 0.93 -4.43
CA LYS A 43 -5.54 -0.35 -4.61
C LYS A 43 -4.55 -1.49 -4.78
N GLY A 44 -3.47 -1.24 -5.52
CA GLY A 44 -2.43 -2.24 -5.70
C GLY A 44 -1.79 -2.65 -4.38
N TYR A 45 -1.53 -1.68 -3.53
CA TYR A 45 -0.95 -1.99 -2.22
C TYR A 45 -1.94 -2.74 -1.33
N ASN A 46 -3.24 -2.43 -1.45
CA ASN A 46 -4.25 -3.20 -0.71
C ASN A 46 -4.24 -4.67 -1.13
N ILE A 47 -4.16 -4.92 -2.43
CA ILE A 47 -4.11 -6.30 -2.94
C ILE A 47 -2.85 -6.98 -2.45
N MET A 48 -1.71 -6.29 -2.52
CA MET A 48 -0.44 -6.85 -2.07
C MET A 48 -0.50 -7.20 -0.59
N GLU A 49 -1.05 -6.30 0.22
CA GLU A 49 -1.17 -6.56 1.65
C GLU A 49 -2.02 -7.79 1.91
N GLN A 50 -3.12 -7.92 1.20
CA GLN A 50 -4.02 -9.05 1.37
C GLN A 50 -3.32 -10.35 0.99
N GLU A 51 -2.59 -10.35 -0.11
CA GLU A 51 -1.88 -11.54 -0.56
C GLU A 51 -0.81 -11.96 0.44
N ILE A 52 -0.10 -11.00 1.00
CA ILE A 52 0.92 -11.30 1.99
C ILE A 52 0.28 -11.91 3.24
N GLN A 53 -0.85 -11.35 3.68
CA GLN A 53 -1.57 -11.88 4.83
C GLN A 53 -2.06 -13.30 4.57
N ASP A 54 -2.53 -13.55 3.36
CA ASP A 54 -3.00 -14.88 3.00
C ASP A 54 -1.86 -15.90 3.05
N LEU A 55 -0.66 -15.48 2.68
CA LEU A 55 0.49 -16.38 2.73
C LEU A 55 0.85 -16.79 4.15
N GLN A 56 0.44 -16.00 5.14
CA GLN A 56 0.74 -16.29 6.53
C GLN A 56 -0.25 -17.25 7.18
N LYS A 57 -1.33 -17.57 6.51
CA LYS A 57 -2.30 -18.55 7.01
C LYS A 57 -1.87 -20.00 6.73
#